data_db8c1f4a224be7b4b0fa905e0574df18
#
_entry.id   db8c1f4a224be7b4b0fa905e0574df18
#
_cell.length_a   1.000
_cell.length_b   1.000
_cell.length_c   1.000
_cell.angle_alpha   90.00
_cell.angle_beta   90.00
_cell.angle_gamma   90.00
#
_symmetry.space_group_name_H-M   'P 1'
#
loop_
_entity.id
_entity.type
_entity.pdbx_description
1 polymer ?
#
loop_
_entity_poly.entity_id
_entity_poly.type
_entity_poly.pdbx_seq_one_letter_code
_entity_poly.pdbx_strand_id
1 'polypeptide(L)'
;MARRGVARARACPAGSRRRVRKQSADITRVFGARDLDKPHCAPYPGMENSDIRRQTRSVAARAFETRDAPRRRATHRDAPRRDAARAGALMTMSAAGKVAARGAFVLFEGADRCGKSTQAMRLVHTLEARGVEAELWRYPDRATAMGKMIDQYLRSKSEMEDGAIHLLFAANRWEKKALMERKLASGVTLVCDRYSYSGCAFTAAKGVDGLDLEWCRAPEVGLPRPDALMYLELSLEDAAKRGGFGEERYETTEMQRAVKASFEAMREDWWDVIDANREPDVIQDEVLRIALSAVEKCRAGRELKRLWQS
;
A
#
# COMPACT_ATOMS: atom_id res chain seq x y z
N MET A 1 -72.93 -4.36 1.93
CA MET A 1 -73.22 -3.79 3.26
C MET A 1 -71.94 -3.40 3.96
N ALA A 2 -71.87 -2.18 4.35
CA ALA A 2 -70.73 -1.46 4.89
C ALA A 2 -70.38 -1.86 6.33
N ARG A 3 -69.13 -1.70 6.73
CA ARG A 3 -68.76 -0.95 7.95
C ARG A 3 -67.26 -0.57 7.92
N ARG A 4 -67.04 0.74 7.90
CA ARG A 4 -65.76 1.40 8.13
C ARG A 4 -65.40 1.37 9.62
N GLY A 5 -64.15 1.08 9.95
CA GLY A 5 -63.56 1.23 11.29
C GLY A 5 -62.44 2.25 11.26
N VAL A 6 -62.69 3.43 11.81
CA VAL A 6 -61.75 4.54 12.00
C VAL A 6 -60.99 4.28 13.29
N ALA A 7 -59.66 4.20 13.25
CA ALA A 7 -58.82 4.16 14.44
C ALA A 7 -58.11 5.53 14.62
N ARG A 8 -58.31 6.07 15.80
CA ARG A 8 -57.87 7.41 16.28
C ARG A 8 -56.37 7.46 16.52
N ALA A 9 -55.74 8.54 16.10
CA ALA A 9 -54.42 8.94 16.54
C ALA A 9 -54.38 9.26 18.04
N ARG A 10 -53.33 8.79 18.73
CA ARG A 10 -53.02 9.21 20.11
C ARG A 10 -51.75 10.06 20.06
N ALA A 11 -51.86 11.25 20.68
CA ALA A 11 -50.82 12.27 20.84
C ALA A 11 -49.74 11.80 21.84
N CYS A 12 -48.49 12.16 21.57
CA CYS A 12 -47.36 12.11 22.51
C CYS A 12 -47.37 13.37 23.42
N PRO A 13 -47.02 13.25 24.71
CA PRO A 13 -46.78 14.43 25.54
C PRO A 13 -45.33 14.91 25.44
N ALA A 14 -45.22 16.26 25.42
CA ALA A 14 -43.97 17.00 25.49
C ALA A 14 -43.38 17.02 26.90
N GLY A 15 -42.05 17.06 26.98
CA GLY A 15 -41.38 17.66 28.14
C GLY A 15 -40.21 16.89 28.75
N SER A 16 -38.99 17.24 28.40
CA SER A 16 -38.04 17.79 29.40
C SER A 16 -36.68 18.10 28.73
N ARG A 17 -36.42 19.40 28.60
CA ARG A 17 -35.08 19.91 28.27
C ARG A 17 -34.16 19.74 29.50
N ARG A 18 -33.14 18.85 29.42
CA ARG A 18 -31.98 18.89 30.34
C ARG A 18 -30.81 19.59 29.65
N ARG A 19 -30.37 20.66 30.31
CA ARG A 19 -29.14 21.43 30.01
C ARG A 19 -27.94 20.48 30.06
N VAL A 20 -27.17 20.41 28.97
CA VAL A 20 -25.81 19.87 28.99
C VAL A 20 -24.88 21.04 29.31
N ARG A 21 -24.24 20.98 30.48
CA ARG A 21 -23.17 21.89 30.91
C ARG A 21 -21.91 21.58 30.10
N LYS A 22 -21.29 22.64 29.58
CA LYS A 22 -19.93 22.65 29.04
C LYS A 22 -18.97 22.22 30.16
N GLN A 23 -18.17 21.21 29.90
CA GLN A 23 -16.88 21.01 30.54
C GLN A 23 -15.80 21.01 29.49
N SER A 24 -15.14 22.15 29.33
CA SER A 24 -13.81 22.26 28.76
C SER A 24 -12.82 22.03 29.88
N ALA A 25 -12.04 20.97 29.80
CA ALA A 25 -10.87 20.79 30.68
C ALA A 25 -9.76 20.09 29.89
N ASP A 26 -8.70 20.82 29.68
CA ASP A 26 -7.28 20.44 29.60
C ASP A 26 -6.90 19.10 28.97
N ILE A 27 -6.51 19.16 27.69
CA ILE A 27 -5.61 18.19 27.07
C ILE A 27 -4.25 18.89 26.85
N THR A 28 -3.49 19.04 27.92
CA THR A 28 -2.08 19.45 27.83
C THR A 28 -1.31 18.78 28.97
N ARG A 29 -1.02 17.49 28.83
CA ARG A 29 0.06 16.75 29.53
C ARG A 29 -0.10 15.26 29.17
N VAL A 30 0.65 14.78 28.23
CA VAL A 30 1.35 13.48 28.16
C VAL A 30 1.97 13.36 26.77
N PHE A 31 3.07 14.03 26.52
CA PHE A 31 4.10 13.57 25.59
C PHE A 31 5.45 14.04 26.11
N GLY A 32 6.05 13.19 26.90
CA GLY A 32 7.45 13.28 27.25
C GLY A 32 8.30 12.91 26.03
N ALA A 33 9.19 13.83 25.66
CA ALA A 33 10.23 13.59 24.67
C ALA A 33 11.21 12.54 25.22
N ARG A 34 11.37 11.41 24.52
CA ARG A 34 12.58 10.58 24.53
C ARG A 34 12.55 9.55 23.39
N ASP A 35 13.73 9.48 22.71
CA ASP A 35 14.22 8.42 21.82
C ASP A 35 13.66 8.36 20.38
N LEU A 36 14.20 9.26 19.56
CA LEU A 36 14.30 9.10 18.11
C LEU A 36 15.73 8.62 17.75
N ASP A 37 16.05 7.35 18.01
CA ASP A 37 17.22 6.70 17.41
C ASP A 37 17.24 5.21 17.75
N LYS A 38 16.54 4.40 16.93
CA LYS A 38 16.85 2.96 16.72
C LYS A 38 16.06 2.42 15.52
N PRO A 39 16.72 1.85 14.52
CA PRO A 39 16.03 1.13 13.45
C PRO A 39 15.57 -0.24 13.98
N HIS A 40 14.28 -0.43 14.16
CA HIS A 40 13.70 -1.74 14.46
C HIS A 40 13.31 -2.44 13.16
N CYS A 41 14.26 -3.17 12.56
CA CYS A 41 13.93 -4.34 11.74
C CYS A 41 13.94 -5.56 12.64
N ALA A 42 12.77 -6.15 12.90
CA ALA A 42 12.67 -7.46 13.54
C ALA A 42 12.99 -8.55 12.49
N PRO A 43 13.82 -9.55 12.79
CA PRO A 43 14.16 -10.62 11.86
C PRO A 43 13.00 -11.61 11.71
N TYR A 44 12.76 -12.07 10.47
CA TYR A 44 11.85 -13.16 10.15
C TYR A 44 12.31 -14.48 10.76
N PRO A 45 11.44 -15.36 11.24
CA PRO A 45 11.80 -16.69 11.69
C PRO A 45 12.14 -17.58 10.48
N GLY A 46 13.38 -18.04 10.41
CA GLY A 46 13.85 -19.01 9.42
C GLY A 46 15.20 -18.75 8.75
N MET A 47 15.95 -17.72 9.14
CA MET A 47 17.34 -17.54 8.65
C MET A 47 18.34 -17.67 9.80
N GLU A 48 19.35 -18.53 9.63
CA GLU A 48 20.43 -18.68 10.58
C GLU A 48 21.34 -17.44 10.64
N ASN A 49 21.77 -17.11 11.86
CA ASN A 49 22.54 -15.89 12.22
C ASN A 49 23.94 -15.78 11.58
N SER A 50 24.36 -16.72 10.75
CA SER A 50 25.67 -16.76 10.09
C SER A 50 25.79 -15.89 8.85
N ASP A 51 24.69 -15.63 8.14
CA ASP A 51 24.70 -14.89 6.87
C ASP A 51 24.61 -13.37 7.03
N ILE A 52 24.06 -12.90 8.15
CA ILE A 52 23.89 -11.47 8.44
C ILE A 52 25.25 -10.80 8.78
N ARG A 53 26.19 -11.54 9.36
CA ARG A 53 27.50 -10.99 9.77
C ARG A 53 28.51 -10.79 8.63
N ARG A 54 28.30 -11.38 7.46
CA ARG A 54 29.17 -11.16 6.27
C ARG A 54 28.82 -9.92 5.48
N GLN A 55 27.56 -9.49 5.47
CA GLN A 55 27.11 -8.31 4.69
C GLN A 55 27.34 -6.98 5.40
N THR A 56 27.33 -6.91 6.74
CA THR A 56 27.51 -5.66 7.49
C THR A 56 28.95 -5.16 7.55
N ARG A 57 29.96 -5.99 7.23
CA ARG A 57 31.38 -5.56 7.21
C ARG A 57 31.82 -4.83 5.95
N SER A 58 31.07 -4.90 4.86
CA SER A 58 31.42 -4.23 3.58
C SER A 58 30.97 -2.77 3.51
N VAL A 59 30.01 -2.33 4.29
CA VAL A 59 29.44 -0.97 4.22
C VAL A 59 30.11 0.00 5.20
N ALA A 60 30.74 -0.48 6.27
CA ALA A 60 31.35 0.35 7.32
C ALA A 60 32.75 0.87 6.99
N ALA A 61 33.38 0.44 5.89
CA ALA A 61 34.78 0.78 5.57
C ALA A 61 34.98 1.98 4.63
N ARG A 62 33.94 2.69 4.22
CA ARG A 62 34.03 3.84 3.28
C ARG A 62 33.62 5.21 3.83
N ALA A 63 33.40 5.36 5.12
CA ALA A 63 32.92 6.62 5.73
C ALA A 63 33.86 7.19 6.79
N PHE A 64 35.18 7.06 6.62
CA PHE A 64 36.15 7.73 7.53
C PHE A 64 37.34 8.21 6.74
N GLU A 65 37.22 9.34 6.06
CA GLU A 65 38.35 10.23 5.71
C GLU A 65 37.78 11.49 5.04
N THR A 66 37.68 12.58 5.80
CA THR A 66 38.11 13.93 5.33
C THR A 66 38.13 14.89 6.53
N ARG A 67 39.27 15.50 6.62
CA ARG A 67 39.87 16.28 7.67
C ARG A 67 39.29 17.70 7.85
N ASP A 68 39.43 18.15 9.08
CA ASP A 68 39.57 19.51 9.60
C ASP A 68 39.83 20.68 8.62
N ALA A 69 39.05 21.74 8.77
CA ALA A 69 39.46 23.10 8.49
C ALA A 69 38.71 24.12 9.37
N PRO A 70 39.32 25.29 9.75
CA PRO A 70 39.06 26.00 10.98
C PRO A 70 37.95 27.04 10.93
N ARG A 71 37.31 27.24 12.10
CA ARG A 71 36.33 28.30 12.36
C ARG A 71 36.92 29.70 12.19
N ARG A 72 36.37 30.51 11.28
CA ARG A 72 36.47 31.96 11.30
C ARG A 72 35.16 32.60 11.77
N ARG A 73 35.29 33.40 12.83
CA ARG A 73 34.27 34.36 13.31
C ARG A 73 34.01 35.38 12.24
N ALA A 74 32.77 35.62 11.87
CA ALA A 74 32.35 36.79 11.12
C ALA A 74 31.19 37.48 11.85
N THR A 75 31.38 38.76 12.06
CA THR A 75 30.59 39.74 12.77
C THR A 75 29.34 40.13 12.01
N HIS A 76 28.27 40.40 12.78
CA HIS A 76 27.04 41.07 12.36
C HIS A 76 27.28 42.31 11.50
N ARG A 77 26.62 42.42 10.35
CA ARG A 77 26.12 43.67 9.79
C ARG A 77 24.93 43.37 8.83
N ASP A 78 23.84 43.98 9.18
CA ASP A 78 22.68 44.47 8.41
C ASP A 78 22.29 43.84 7.07
N ALA A 79 21.10 43.27 7.05
CA ALA A 79 20.32 42.88 5.88
C ALA A 79 19.56 44.07 5.27
N PRO A 80 19.30 44.06 3.95
CA PRO A 80 18.05 44.61 3.45
C PRO A 80 17.08 43.49 3.04
N ARG A 81 15.87 43.58 3.60
CA ARG A 81 14.68 42.88 3.12
C ARG A 81 14.36 43.38 1.70
N ARG A 82 14.33 42.48 0.73
CA ARG A 82 13.52 42.47 -0.51
C ARG A 82 13.95 41.27 -1.34
N ASP A 83 12.96 40.40 -1.56
CA ASP A 83 12.66 39.56 -2.71
C ASP A 83 12.25 38.13 -2.33
N ALA A 84 11.15 38.04 -1.56
CA ALA A 84 10.37 36.80 -1.39
C ALA A 84 9.25 36.74 -2.45
N ALA A 85 9.61 36.84 -3.73
CA ALA A 85 8.62 36.73 -4.81
C ALA A 85 9.30 36.29 -6.12
N ARG A 86 9.94 35.11 -6.13
CA ARG A 86 10.34 34.44 -7.39
C ARG A 86 10.84 33.00 -7.18
N ALA A 87 10.15 32.20 -6.39
CA ALA A 87 10.34 30.76 -6.36
C ALA A 87 9.08 30.04 -6.87
N GLY A 88 8.44 30.62 -7.86
CA GLY A 88 7.35 30.02 -8.59
C GLY A 88 7.78 29.90 -10.05
N ALA A 89 7.68 28.68 -10.59
CA ALA A 89 7.79 28.38 -12.02
C ALA A 89 9.19 28.47 -12.65
N LEU A 90 9.99 27.44 -12.46
CA LEU A 90 10.83 26.94 -13.54
C LEU A 90 10.47 25.47 -13.81
N MET A 91 9.22 25.22 -14.21
CA MET A 91 8.91 24.12 -15.09
C MET A 91 9.49 24.54 -16.45
N THR A 92 10.71 24.12 -16.75
CA THR A 92 11.21 24.11 -18.11
C THR A 92 10.31 23.18 -18.91
N MET A 93 9.40 23.76 -19.68
CA MET A 93 8.73 23.09 -20.79
C MET A 93 9.85 22.65 -21.75
N SER A 94 10.22 21.38 -21.67
CA SER A 94 11.05 20.75 -22.71
C SER A 94 10.26 20.81 -24.02
N ALA A 95 10.82 21.49 -25.00
CA ALA A 95 10.30 21.50 -26.37
C ALA A 95 10.27 20.06 -26.90
N ALA A 96 9.13 19.67 -27.46
CA ALA A 96 8.73 18.34 -27.95
C ALA A 96 8.29 17.35 -26.85
N GLY A 97 7.00 17.20 -26.69
CA GLY A 97 6.16 16.24 -25.94
C GLY A 97 6.66 14.83 -25.61
N LYS A 98 7.91 14.65 -25.24
CA LYS A 98 8.41 13.39 -24.69
C LYS A 98 8.08 13.33 -23.20
N VAL A 99 7.17 12.42 -22.84
CA VAL A 99 6.96 12.05 -21.44
C VAL A 99 8.29 11.59 -20.84
N ALA A 100 8.62 12.09 -19.65
CA ALA A 100 9.87 11.74 -18.99
C ALA A 100 9.91 10.23 -18.67
N ALA A 101 11.09 9.62 -18.86
CA ALA A 101 11.34 8.24 -18.44
C ALA A 101 11.10 8.11 -16.93
N ARG A 102 10.46 7.00 -16.50
CA ARG A 102 10.17 6.71 -15.09
C ARG A 102 10.37 5.22 -14.77
N GLY A 103 10.39 4.90 -13.49
CA GLY A 103 10.29 3.51 -13.03
C GLY A 103 8.93 2.90 -13.31
N ALA A 104 8.86 1.57 -13.32
CA ALA A 104 7.62 0.82 -13.50
C ALA A 104 6.94 0.54 -12.15
N PHE A 105 5.62 0.49 -12.16
CA PHE A 105 4.83 -0.02 -11.05
C PHE A 105 4.32 -1.42 -11.37
N VAL A 106 4.92 -2.43 -10.74
CA VAL A 106 4.62 -3.86 -10.90
C VAL A 106 3.86 -4.35 -9.69
N LEU A 107 2.70 -4.98 -9.89
CA LEU A 107 1.82 -5.42 -8.82
C LEU A 107 1.60 -6.93 -8.86
N PHE A 108 1.69 -7.56 -7.69
CA PHE A 108 1.29 -8.95 -7.46
C PHE A 108 -0.04 -9.00 -6.72
N GLU A 109 -1.02 -9.71 -7.28
CA GLU A 109 -2.34 -9.96 -6.69
C GLU A 109 -2.67 -11.45 -6.71
N GLY A 110 -3.70 -11.84 -5.99
CA GLY A 110 -4.18 -13.22 -5.86
C GLY A 110 -4.57 -13.60 -4.44
N ALA A 111 -5.17 -14.77 -4.28
CA ALA A 111 -5.59 -15.33 -2.99
C ALA A 111 -4.40 -15.53 -2.02
N ASP A 112 -4.69 -15.86 -0.76
CA ASP A 112 -3.62 -16.14 0.19
C ASP A 112 -2.84 -17.40 -0.20
N ARG A 113 -1.54 -17.42 0.17
CA ARG A 113 -0.64 -18.56 -0.06
C ARG A 113 -0.32 -18.90 -1.52
N CYS A 114 -0.68 -18.08 -2.51
CA CYS A 114 -0.31 -18.33 -3.92
C CYS A 114 1.15 -17.97 -4.27
N GLY A 115 1.96 -17.48 -3.33
CA GLY A 115 3.39 -17.24 -3.52
C GLY A 115 3.77 -15.80 -3.90
N LYS A 116 2.86 -14.83 -3.84
CA LYS A 116 3.10 -13.40 -4.18
C LYS A 116 4.36 -12.82 -3.53
N SER A 117 4.46 -12.92 -2.20
CA SER A 117 5.58 -12.33 -1.45
C SER A 117 6.93 -12.92 -1.85
N THR A 118 6.97 -14.23 -2.12
CA THR A 118 8.19 -14.92 -2.56
C THR A 118 8.59 -14.42 -3.95
N GLN A 119 7.65 -14.38 -4.89
CA GLN A 119 7.94 -13.95 -6.26
C GLN A 119 8.27 -12.45 -6.33
N ALA A 120 7.59 -11.61 -5.56
CA ALA A 120 7.89 -10.18 -5.49
C ALA A 120 9.31 -9.90 -4.95
N MET A 121 9.73 -10.59 -3.90
CA MET A 121 11.08 -10.47 -3.34
C MET A 121 12.14 -10.96 -4.34
N ARG A 122 11.93 -12.11 -4.97
CA ARG A 122 12.83 -12.66 -6.00
C ARG A 122 12.95 -11.73 -7.20
N LEU A 123 11.84 -11.10 -7.61
CA LEU A 123 11.82 -10.15 -8.71
C LEU A 123 12.68 -8.93 -8.41
N VAL A 124 12.57 -8.33 -7.22
CA VAL A 124 13.41 -7.19 -6.83
C VAL A 124 14.88 -7.54 -6.95
N HIS A 125 15.33 -8.63 -6.33
CA HIS A 125 16.73 -9.07 -6.41
C HIS A 125 17.19 -9.30 -7.86
N THR A 126 16.34 -9.87 -8.70
CA THR A 126 16.69 -10.15 -10.09
C THR A 126 16.77 -8.86 -10.94
N LEU A 127 15.88 -7.88 -10.68
CA LEU A 127 15.92 -6.57 -11.33
C LEU A 127 17.18 -5.79 -10.94
N GLU A 128 17.51 -5.76 -9.63
CA GLU A 128 18.73 -5.11 -9.12
C GLU A 128 20.00 -5.72 -9.71
N ALA A 129 20.09 -7.06 -9.78
CA ALA A 129 21.19 -7.76 -10.41
C ALA A 129 21.35 -7.43 -11.91
N ARG A 130 20.29 -6.95 -12.55
CA ARG A 130 20.27 -6.49 -13.95
C ARG A 130 20.44 -4.97 -14.10
N GLY A 131 20.74 -4.25 -13.02
CA GLY A 131 20.95 -2.80 -13.03
C GLY A 131 19.65 -1.98 -13.13
N VAL A 132 18.49 -2.59 -12.79
CA VAL A 132 17.23 -1.88 -12.65
C VAL A 132 17.01 -1.58 -11.19
N GLU A 133 17.02 -0.30 -10.80
CA GLU A 133 16.71 0.11 -9.44
C GLU A 133 15.28 -0.28 -9.08
N ALA A 134 15.10 -1.09 -8.02
CA ALA A 134 13.82 -1.65 -7.64
C ALA A 134 13.61 -1.66 -6.12
N GLU A 135 12.38 -1.46 -5.67
CA GLU A 135 12.02 -1.53 -4.26
C GLU A 135 10.82 -2.47 -4.05
N LEU A 136 10.89 -3.28 -2.98
CA LEU A 136 9.77 -4.11 -2.55
C LEU A 136 8.81 -3.27 -1.69
N TRP A 137 7.56 -3.21 -2.11
CA TRP A 137 6.46 -2.59 -1.36
C TRP A 137 5.41 -3.64 -1.01
N ARG A 138 4.73 -3.46 0.11
CA ARG A 138 3.65 -4.35 0.54
C ARG A 138 2.52 -3.57 1.15
N TYR A 139 1.29 -3.99 0.87
CA TYR A 139 0.11 -3.49 1.55
C TYR A 139 -0.66 -4.62 2.25
N PRO A 140 -1.25 -4.32 3.44
CA PRO A 140 -1.09 -3.06 4.16
C PRO A 140 0.35 -2.84 4.64
N ASP A 141 0.81 -1.58 4.63
CA ASP A 141 2.07 -1.21 5.27
C ASP A 141 1.86 -1.14 6.79
N ARG A 142 2.19 -2.23 7.48
CA ARG A 142 1.98 -2.41 8.92
C ARG A 142 2.90 -1.56 9.79
N ALA A 143 3.88 -0.85 9.21
CA ALA A 143 4.81 0.00 9.96
C ALA A 143 4.18 1.37 10.32
N THR A 144 3.22 1.86 9.53
CA THR A 144 2.55 3.14 9.75
C THR A 144 1.55 3.07 10.92
N ALA A 145 1.08 4.24 11.39
CA ALA A 145 0.06 4.29 12.44
C ALA A 145 -1.25 3.59 12.00
N MET A 146 -1.71 3.85 10.76
CA MET A 146 -2.88 3.19 10.19
C MET A 146 -2.64 1.69 10.01
N GLY A 147 -1.46 1.31 9.52
CA GLY A 147 -1.08 -0.08 9.34
C GLY A 147 -1.04 -0.90 10.62
N LYS A 148 -0.67 -0.30 11.76
CA LYS A 148 -0.73 -0.95 13.08
C LYS A 148 -2.18 -1.25 13.52
N MET A 149 -3.13 -0.35 13.23
CA MET A 149 -4.55 -0.59 13.49
C MET A 149 -5.07 -1.73 12.62
N ILE A 150 -4.70 -1.76 11.34
CA ILE A 150 -5.03 -2.85 10.42
C ILE A 150 -4.42 -4.18 10.91
N ASP A 151 -3.17 -4.19 11.37
CA ASP A 151 -2.52 -5.40 11.89
C ASP A 151 -3.24 -5.96 13.11
N GLN A 152 -3.71 -5.11 14.03
CA GLN A 152 -4.52 -5.54 15.18
C GLN A 152 -5.84 -6.19 14.75
N TYR A 153 -6.52 -5.61 13.75
CA TYR A 153 -7.74 -6.17 13.19
C TYR A 153 -7.50 -7.51 12.50
N LEU A 154 -6.47 -7.61 11.64
CA LEU A 154 -6.15 -8.86 10.93
C LEU A 154 -5.78 -10.00 11.88
N ARG A 155 -5.11 -9.70 12.98
CA ARG A 155 -4.79 -10.66 14.04
C ARG A 155 -5.94 -10.92 15.03
N SER A 156 -7.15 -10.47 14.73
CA SER A 156 -8.35 -10.61 15.60
C SER A 156 -8.15 -10.04 17.02
N LYS A 157 -7.30 -9.01 17.17
CA LYS A 157 -7.07 -8.31 18.43
C LYS A 157 -7.96 -7.08 18.62
N SER A 158 -8.65 -6.66 17.58
CA SER A 158 -9.63 -5.58 17.59
C SER A 158 -10.73 -5.86 16.58
N GLU A 159 -11.92 -5.32 16.85
CA GLU A 159 -13.06 -5.36 15.93
C GLU A 159 -13.29 -3.99 15.32
N MET A 160 -13.70 -3.95 14.06
CA MET A 160 -14.11 -2.75 13.33
C MET A 160 -15.25 -3.08 12.40
N GLU A 161 -16.14 -2.12 12.16
CA GLU A 161 -17.17 -2.20 11.13
C GLU A 161 -16.53 -2.39 9.75
N ASP A 162 -17.16 -3.19 8.90
CA ASP A 162 -16.60 -3.63 7.63
C ASP A 162 -16.30 -2.47 6.66
N GLY A 163 -17.17 -1.45 6.62
CA GLY A 163 -16.90 -0.24 5.86
C GLY A 163 -15.74 0.57 6.43
N ALA A 164 -15.65 0.67 7.76
CA ALA A 164 -14.57 1.42 8.42
C ALA A 164 -13.19 0.81 8.18
N ILE A 165 -13.07 -0.52 8.30
CA ILE A 165 -11.78 -1.19 8.04
C ILE A 165 -11.40 -1.11 6.56
N HIS A 166 -12.35 -1.18 5.61
CA HIS A 166 -12.07 -0.96 4.19
C HIS A 166 -11.48 0.44 3.94
N LEU A 167 -12.10 1.48 4.50
CA LEU A 167 -11.60 2.85 4.38
C LEU A 167 -10.23 3.02 5.03
N LEU A 168 -9.94 2.29 6.10
CA LEU A 168 -8.61 2.30 6.73
C LEU A 168 -7.55 1.65 5.84
N PHE A 169 -7.87 0.55 5.15
CA PHE A 169 -6.99 -0.05 4.14
C PHE A 169 -6.76 0.91 2.97
N ALA A 170 -7.78 1.63 2.50
CA ALA A 170 -7.64 2.66 1.47
C ALA A 170 -6.74 3.79 1.95
N ALA A 171 -6.97 4.34 3.14
CA ALA A 171 -6.16 5.39 3.74
C ALA A 171 -4.68 4.99 3.87
N ASN A 172 -4.38 3.72 4.23
CA ASN A 172 -3.02 3.20 4.29
C ASN A 172 -2.31 3.18 2.92
N ARG A 173 -3.04 3.08 1.81
CA ARG A 173 -2.50 3.27 0.44
C ARG A 173 -2.32 4.75 0.11
N TRP A 174 -3.32 5.57 0.42
CA TRP A 174 -3.29 6.99 0.16
C TRP A 174 -2.17 7.74 0.88
N GLU A 175 -1.86 7.38 2.15
CA GLU A 175 -0.78 8.03 2.92
C GLU A 175 0.59 7.90 2.22
N LYS A 176 0.79 6.87 1.39
CA LYS A 176 2.04 6.63 0.67
C LYS A 176 2.00 7.05 -0.81
N LYS A 177 0.86 7.51 -1.33
CA LYS A 177 0.70 7.86 -2.76
C LYS A 177 1.76 8.81 -3.26
N ALA A 178 1.98 9.93 -2.55
CA ALA A 178 2.96 10.93 -2.97
C ALA A 178 4.41 10.39 -2.96
N LEU A 179 4.73 9.47 -2.05
CA LEU A 179 6.03 8.80 -2.02
C LEU A 179 6.18 7.85 -3.20
N MET A 180 5.15 7.04 -3.51
CA MET A 180 5.12 6.18 -4.70
C MET A 180 5.41 6.98 -5.97
N GLU A 181 4.68 8.07 -6.18
CA GLU A 181 4.81 8.92 -7.36
C GLU A 181 6.21 9.52 -7.50
N ARG A 182 6.79 10.00 -6.40
CA ARG A 182 8.19 10.51 -6.41
C ARG A 182 9.19 9.43 -6.76
N LYS A 183 9.06 8.22 -6.19
CA LYS A 183 9.95 7.08 -6.48
C LYS A 183 9.85 6.65 -7.94
N LEU A 184 8.62 6.51 -8.46
CA LEU A 184 8.42 6.20 -9.87
C LEU A 184 9.00 7.29 -10.78
N ALA A 185 8.79 8.57 -10.47
CA ALA A 185 9.32 9.68 -11.24
C ALA A 185 10.87 9.75 -11.20
N SER A 186 11.51 9.29 -10.12
CA SER A 186 12.98 9.20 -10.04
C SER A 186 13.59 8.00 -10.75
N GLY A 187 12.78 7.13 -11.36
CA GLY A 187 13.26 5.96 -12.12
C GLY A 187 13.24 4.64 -11.33
N VAL A 188 12.86 4.68 -10.04
CA VAL A 188 12.77 3.47 -9.20
C VAL A 188 11.56 2.63 -9.59
N THR A 189 11.78 1.36 -9.89
CA THR A 189 10.70 0.39 -10.14
C THR A 189 10.13 -0.08 -8.80
N LEU A 190 8.81 0.04 -8.62
CA LEU A 190 8.12 -0.45 -7.43
C LEU A 190 7.50 -1.81 -7.70
N VAL A 191 7.93 -2.82 -6.93
CA VAL A 191 7.37 -4.17 -6.93
C VAL A 191 6.50 -4.30 -5.70
N CYS A 192 5.19 -4.40 -5.90
CA CYS A 192 4.21 -4.33 -4.83
C CYS A 192 3.52 -5.68 -4.60
N ASP A 193 3.51 -6.15 -3.37
CA ASP A 193 2.74 -7.31 -2.89
C ASP A 193 1.42 -6.83 -2.31
N ARG A 194 0.31 -7.03 -3.03
CA ARG A 194 -1.05 -6.52 -2.79
C ARG A 194 -1.19 -5.01 -2.96
N TYR A 195 -2.41 -4.58 -3.30
CA TYR A 195 -2.77 -3.17 -3.45
C TYR A 195 -4.29 -2.98 -3.35
N SER A 196 -4.84 -2.06 -4.15
CA SER A 196 -6.27 -1.70 -4.16
C SER A 196 -7.18 -2.86 -4.55
N TYR A 197 -6.77 -3.72 -5.48
CA TYR A 197 -7.56 -4.87 -5.92
C TYR A 197 -7.77 -5.87 -4.78
N SER A 198 -6.75 -6.15 -3.95
CA SER A 198 -6.92 -6.91 -2.70
C SER A 198 -7.92 -6.23 -1.77
N GLY A 199 -7.84 -4.90 -1.58
CA GLY A 199 -8.78 -4.15 -0.74
C GLY A 199 -10.23 -4.35 -1.16
N CYS A 200 -10.51 -4.21 -2.46
CA CYS A 200 -11.83 -4.43 -3.04
C CYS A 200 -12.28 -5.90 -2.92
N ALA A 201 -11.40 -6.84 -3.31
CA ALA A 201 -11.75 -8.27 -3.32
C ALA A 201 -12.10 -8.80 -1.93
N PHE A 202 -11.29 -8.46 -0.92
CA PHE A 202 -11.50 -8.94 0.46
C PHE A 202 -12.71 -8.29 1.15
N THR A 203 -13.05 -7.05 0.80
CA THR A 203 -14.24 -6.40 1.37
C THR A 203 -15.50 -6.90 0.70
N ALA A 204 -15.56 -6.94 -0.63
CA ALA A 204 -16.73 -7.46 -1.34
C ALA A 204 -17.01 -8.93 -1.02
N ALA A 205 -15.95 -9.73 -0.78
CA ALA A 205 -16.05 -11.14 -0.39
C ALA A 205 -16.80 -11.38 0.95
N LYS A 206 -16.95 -10.35 1.80
CA LYS A 206 -17.73 -10.45 3.05
C LYS A 206 -19.23 -10.53 2.80
N GLY A 207 -19.71 -10.13 1.62
CA GLY A 207 -21.13 -10.18 1.27
C GLY A 207 -22.01 -9.24 2.09
N VAL A 208 -21.45 -8.15 2.62
CA VAL A 208 -22.20 -7.16 3.40
C VAL A 208 -22.97 -6.24 2.45
N ASP A 209 -24.25 -6.03 2.72
CA ASP A 209 -25.11 -5.17 1.91
C ASP A 209 -24.55 -3.74 1.83
N GLY A 210 -24.54 -3.17 0.63
CA GLY A 210 -23.99 -1.85 0.34
C GLY A 210 -22.44 -1.78 0.26
N LEU A 211 -21.71 -2.89 0.50
CA LEU A 211 -20.25 -2.95 0.35
C LEU A 211 -19.85 -3.76 -0.90
N ASP A 212 -20.46 -3.44 -2.03
CA ASP A 212 -20.15 -4.07 -3.31
C ASP A 212 -18.83 -3.58 -3.92
N LEU A 213 -18.45 -4.13 -5.09
CA LEU A 213 -17.20 -3.75 -5.77
C LEU A 213 -17.18 -2.28 -6.21
N GLU A 214 -18.31 -1.67 -6.53
CA GLU A 214 -18.39 -0.26 -6.92
C GLU A 214 -18.09 0.63 -5.71
N TRP A 215 -18.74 0.39 -4.59
CA TRP A 215 -18.48 1.08 -3.34
C TRP A 215 -17.01 0.91 -2.91
N CYS A 216 -16.47 -0.32 -2.99
CA CYS A 216 -15.09 -0.60 -2.60
C CYS A 216 -14.05 0.12 -3.48
N ARG A 217 -14.34 0.35 -4.76
CA ARG A 217 -13.46 1.08 -5.67
C ARG A 217 -13.46 2.58 -5.44
N ALA A 218 -14.57 3.15 -4.98
CA ALA A 218 -14.74 4.60 -4.86
C ALA A 218 -13.63 5.30 -4.05
N PRO A 219 -13.22 4.85 -2.85
CA PRO A 219 -12.15 5.48 -2.09
C PRO A 219 -10.74 5.26 -2.68
N GLU A 220 -10.59 4.42 -3.69
CA GLU A 220 -9.32 4.08 -4.34
C GLU A 220 -9.10 4.86 -5.66
N VAL A 221 -10.13 5.53 -6.16
CA VAL A 221 -10.07 6.28 -7.42
C VAL A 221 -8.99 7.36 -7.36
N GLY A 222 -8.06 7.35 -8.34
CA GLY A 222 -6.98 8.33 -8.42
C GLY A 222 -5.66 7.91 -7.77
N LEU A 223 -5.59 6.74 -7.13
CA LEU A 223 -4.31 6.12 -6.78
C LEU A 223 -3.55 5.71 -8.05
N PRO A 224 -2.21 5.57 -8.01
CA PRO A 224 -1.43 5.07 -9.13
C PRO A 224 -1.96 3.72 -9.63
N ARG A 225 -2.15 3.58 -10.96
CA ARG A 225 -2.48 2.30 -11.60
C ARG A 225 -1.18 1.55 -11.91
N PRO A 226 -1.09 0.24 -11.64
CA PRO A 226 0.08 -0.54 -12.00
C PRO A 226 0.28 -0.59 -13.53
N ASP A 227 1.54 -0.66 -13.96
CA ASP A 227 1.94 -0.84 -15.34
C ASP A 227 1.84 -2.29 -15.80
N ALA A 228 2.03 -3.22 -14.85
CA ALA A 228 1.80 -4.65 -14.98
C ALA A 228 1.15 -5.16 -13.68
N LEU A 229 0.09 -5.94 -13.80
CA LEU A 229 -0.53 -6.65 -12.71
C LEU A 229 -0.43 -8.14 -12.98
N MET A 230 0.26 -8.87 -12.10
CA MET A 230 0.43 -10.31 -12.14
C MET A 230 -0.52 -10.95 -11.14
N TYR A 231 -1.57 -11.56 -11.64
CA TYR A 231 -2.51 -12.31 -10.82
C TYR A 231 -2.02 -13.76 -10.70
N LEU A 232 -1.54 -14.13 -9.52
CA LEU A 232 -1.09 -15.48 -9.23
C LEU A 232 -2.30 -16.35 -8.91
N GLU A 233 -2.68 -17.20 -9.86
CA GLU A 233 -3.80 -18.12 -9.70
C GLU A 233 -3.34 -19.45 -9.12
N LEU A 234 -3.97 -19.86 -8.00
CA LEU A 234 -3.76 -21.14 -7.36
C LEU A 234 -5.11 -21.74 -6.94
N SER A 235 -5.23 -23.07 -7.00
CA SER A 235 -6.40 -23.74 -6.46
C SER A 235 -6.43 -23.60 -4.93
N LEU A 236 -7.62 -23.57 -4.34
CA LEU A 236 -7.77 -23.53 -2.88
C LEU A 236 -7.18 -24.77 -2.21
N GLU A 237 -7.28 -25.92 -2.89
CA GLU A 237 -6.70 -27.18 -2.42
C GLU A 237 -5.17 -27.13 -2.34
N ASP A 238 -4.52 -26.56 -3.35
CA ASP A 238 -3.06 -26.43 -3.36
C ASP A 238 -2.59 -25.31 -2.42
N ALA A 239 -3.35 -24.24 -2.27
CA ALA A 239 -3.08 -23.20 -1.28
C ALA A 239 -3.13 -23.77 0.16
N ALA A 240 -4.11 -24.62 0.47
CA ALA A 240 -4.24 -25.26 1.78
C ALA A 240 -3.06 -26.19 2.12
N LYS A 241 -2.43 -26.83 1.11
CA LYS A 241 -1.24 -27.69 1.30
C LYS A 241 0.02 -26.88 1.68
N ARG A 242 0.06 -25.58 1.43
CA ARG A 242 1.23 -24.71 1.64
C ARG A 242 1.37 -24.21 3.09
N GLY A 243 0.93 -24.90 4.10
CA GLY A 243 1.17 -24.64 5.53
C GLY A 243 0.86 -23.23 6.07
N GLY A 244 0.61 -23.11 7.38
CA GLY A 244 0.38 -21.83 8.06
C GLY A 244 -0.99 -21.17 7.76
N PHE A 245 -1.97 -21.91 7.24
CA PHE A 245 -3.32 -21.44 6.95
C PHE A 245 -4.13 -21.31 8.25
N GLY A 246 -4.83 -20.17 8.42
CA GLY A 246 -5.70 -19.93 9.58
C GLY A 246 -5.09 -19.05 10.68
N GLU A 247 -3.96 -18.40 10.45
CA GLU A 247 -3.33 -17.49 11.42
C GLU A 247 -3.94 -16.08 11.42
N GLU A 248 -4.49 -15.64 10.29
CA GLU A 248 -5.14 -14.32 10.17
C GLU A 248 -6.64 -14.44 9.87
N ARG A 249 -7.41 -13.39 10.20
CA ARG A 249 -8.87 -13.29 10.16
C ARG A 249 -9.50 -13.82 8.86
N TYR A 250 -8.87 -13.58 7.72
CA TYR A 250 -9.42 -13.90 6.40
C TYR A 250 -8.96 -15.25 5.84
N GLU A 251 -8.14 -15.97 6.56
CA GLU A 251 -7.61 -17.28 6.13
C GLU A 251 -8.58 -18.42 6.43
N THR A 252 -9.82 -18.32 5.93
CA THR A 252 -10.80 -19.42 5.92
C THR A 252 -11.11 -19.83 4.48
N THR A 253 -11.47 -21.09 4.27
CA THR A 253 -11.78 -21.62 2.92
C THR A 253 -12.95 -20.89 2.26
N GLU A 254 -14.01 -20.56 3.02
CA GLU A 254 -15.16 -19.82 2.53
C GLU A 254 -14.75 -18.41 2.08
N MET A 255 -13.99 -17.71 2.91
CA MET A 255 -13.51 -16.37 2.60
C MET A 255 -12.61 -16.37 1.37
N GLN A 256 -11.65 -17.29 1.28
CA GLN A 256 -10.75 -17.36 0.13
C GLN A 256 -11.49 -17.73 -1.18
N ARG A 257 -12.56 -18.53 -1.10
CA ARG A 257 -13.43 -18.79 -2.27
C ARG A 257 -14.15 -17.53 -2.73
N ALA A 258 -14.73 -16.78 -1.81
CA ALA A 258 -15.40 -15.52 -2.11
C ALA A 258 -14.44 -14.46 -2.63
N VAL A 259 -13.22 -14.38 -2.07
CA VAL A 259 -12.14 -13.49 -2.56
C VAL A 259 -11.76 -13.84 -4.00
N LYS A 260 -11.60 -15.14 -4.33
CA LYS A 260 -11.31 -15.56 -5.71
C LYS A 260 -12.43 -15.12 -6.66
N ALA A 261 -13.68 -15.31 -6.30
CA ALA A 261 -14.83 -14.87 -7.10
C ALA A 261 -14.84 -13.34 -7.29
N SER A 262 -14.48 -12.58 -6.26
CA SER A 262 -14.38 -11.11 -6.34
C SER A 262 -13.24 -10.65 -7.26
N PHE A 263 -12.10 -11.33 -7.27
CA PHE A 263 -11.02 -11.06 -8.23
C PHE A 263 -11.47 -11.35 -9.67
N GLU A 264 -12.14 -12.47 -9.91
CA GLU A 264 -12.67 -12.80 -11.24
C GLU A 264 -13.68 -11.75 -11.74
N ALA A 265 -14.56 -11.25 -10.87
CA ALA A 265 -15.50 -10.19 -11.20
C ALA A 265 -14.84 -8.83 -11.49
N MET A 266 -13.61 -8.61 -11.00
CA MET A 266 -12.83 -7.38 -11.27
C MET A 266 -11.84 -7.54 -12.43
N ARG A 267 -11.66 -8.76 -12.96
CA ARG A 267 -10.62 -9.06 -13.93
C ARG A 267 -10.76 -8.22 -15.17
N GLU A 268 -9.66 -7.68 -15.62
CA GLU A 268 -9.52 -6.90 -16.86
C GLU A 268 -8.55 -7.61 -17.81
N ASP A 269 -8.72 -7.45 -19.12
CA ASP A 269 -7.94 -8.14 -20.18
C ASP A 269 -6.43 -7.86 -20.13
N TRP A 270 -6.01 -6.78 -19.48
CA TRP A 270 -4.61 -6.40 -19.36
C TRP A 270 -3.88 -7.06 -18.17
N TRP A 271 -4.57 -7.85 -17.35
CA TRP A 271 -3.94 -8.60 -16.27
C TRP A 271 -3.17 -9.79 -16.83
N ASP A 272 -1.94 -9.97 -16.35
CA ASP A 272 -1.16 -11.17 -16.61
C ASP A 272 -1.54 -12.24 -15.58
N VAL A 273 -2.31 -13.25 -16.00
CA VAL A 273 -2.69 -14.38 -15.14
C VAL A 273 -1.63 -15.45 -15.21
N ILE A 274 -1.07 -15.79 -14.05
CA ILE A 274 0.05 -16.71 -13.91
C ILE A 274 -0.40 -17.91 -13.08
N ASP A 275 -0.31 -19.11 -13.65
CA ASP A 275 -0.52 -20.35 -12.92
C ASP A 275 0.57 -20.52 -11.85
N ALA A 276 0.16 -20.42 -10.59
CA ALA A 276 1.04 -20.51 -9.42
C ALA A 276 1.23 -21.95 -8.91
N ASN A 277 0.72 -22.96 -9.62
CA ASN A 277 0.94 -24.38 -9.30
C ASN A 277 2.17 -24.97 -9.99
N ARG A 278 2.96 -24.15 -10.64
CA ARG A 278 4.23 -24.53 -11.29
C ARG A 278 5.41 -24.36 -10.34
N GLU A 279 6.56 -24.89 -10.75
CA GLU A 279 7.82 -24.69 -10.02
C GLU A 279 8.16 -23.19 -9.88
N PRO A 280 8.65 -22.76 -8.69
CA PRO A 280 8.91 -21.35 -8.40
C PRO A 280 9.84 -20.65 -9.39
N ASP A 281 10.80 -21.38 -9.98
CA ASP A 281 11.74 -20.81 -10.95
C ASP A 281 11.07 -20.56 -12.30
N VAL A 282 10.20 -21.46 -12.75
CA VAL A 282 9.41 -21.29 -13.98
C VAL A 282 8.47 -20.09 -13.86
N ILE A 283 7.84 -19.91 -12.69
CA ILE A 283 7.00 -18.73 -12.41
C ILE A 283 7.87 -17.47 -12.45
N GLN A 284 9.07 -17.51 -11.84
CA GLN A 284 9.98 -16.37 -11.79
C GLN A 284 10.43 -15.91 -13.17
N ASP A 285 10.68 -16.82 -14.11
CA ASP A 285 11.08 -16.47 -15.48
C ASP A 285 9.95 -15.72 -16.20
N GLU A 286 8.71 -16.15 -16.03
CA GLU A 286 7.54 -15.48 -16.61
C GLU A 286 7.31 -14.10 -15.97
N VAL A 287 7.35 -14.01 -14.63
CA VAL A 287 7.27 -12.78 -13.85
C VAL A 287 8.31 -11.77 -14.30
N LEU A 288 9.57 -12.21 -14.46
CA LEU A 288 10.66 -11.36 -14.91
C LEU A 288 10.44 -10.81 -16.34
N ARG A 289 9.98 -11.65 -17.27
CA ARG A 289 9.68 -11.23 -18.64
C ARG A 289 8.63 -10.14 -18.67
N ILE A 290 7.54 -10.28 -17.90
CA ILE A 290 6.46 -9.30 -17.81
C ILE A 290 6.97 -7.99 -17.19
N ALA A 291 7.72 -8.08 -16.08
CA ALA A 291 8.27 -6.92 -15.39
C ALA A 291 9.25 -6.12 -16.27
N LEU A 292 10.17 -6.79 -16.98
CA LEU A 292 11.10 -6.13 -17.89
C LEU A 292 10.39 -5.41 -19.02
N SER A 293 9.34 -6.01 -19.62
CA SER A 293 8.51 -5.35 -20.63
C SER A 293 7.84 -4.07 -20.07
N ALA A 294 7.35 -4.10 -18.82
CA ALA A 294 6.80 -2.91 -18.17
C ALA A 294 7.87 -1.83 -17.95
N VAL A 295 9.07 -2.21 -17.47
CA VAL A 295 10.20 -1.30 -17.25
C VAL A 295 10.60 -0.61 -18.56
N GLU A 296 10.75 -1.35 -19.66
CA GLU A 296 11.09 -0.82 -20.97
C GLU A 296 10.05 0.20 -21.47
N LYS A 297 8.76 -0.14 -21.36
CA LYS A 297 7.66 0.76 -21.75
C LYS A 297 7.66 2.05 -20.94
N CYS A 298 7.94 1.98 -19.62
CA CYS A 298 8.02 3.16 -18.76
C CYS A 298 9.25 4.02 -19.06
N ARG A 299 10.40 3.41 -19.33
CA ARG A 299 11.60 4.11 -19.80
C ARG A 299 11.41 4.77 -21.17
N ALA A 300 10.58 4.19 -22.02
CA ALA A 300 10.19 4.76 -23.31
C ALA A 300 9.15 5.90 -23.21
N GLY A 301 8.70 6.25 -22.00
CA GLY A 301 7.81 7.38 -21.76
C GLY A 301 6.34 7.00 -21.59
N ARG A 302 6.02 5.77 -21.11
CA ARG A 302 4.64 5.43 -20.72
C ARG A 302 4.21 6.29 -19.55
N GLU A 303 3.06 6.97 -19.66
CA GLU A 303 2.48 7.76 -18.60
C GLU A 303 2.01 6.90 -17.42
N LEU A 304 2.08 7.47 -16.20
CA LEU A 304 1.51 6.85 -15.02
C LEU A 304 0.00 7.07 -15.00
N LYS A 305 -0.75 6.03 -15.24
CA LYS A 305 -2.22 6.06 -15.18
C LYS A 305 -2.71 6.07 -13.74
N ARG A 306 -4.01 6.37 -13.59
CA ARG A 306 -4.72 6.33 -12.31
C ARG A 306 -5.70 5.17 -12.28
N LEU A 307 -5.91 4.60 -11.08
CA LEU A 307 -6.94 3.58 -10.88
C LEU A 307 -8.31 4.18 -11.11
N TRP A 308 -9.11 3.50 -11.91
CA TRP A 308 -10.55 3.74 -12.11
C TRP A 308 -10.92 5.20 -12.41
N GLN A 309 -10.00 5.98 -12.96
CA GLN A 309 -10.28 7.26 -13.60
C GLN A 309 -10.51 7.03 -15.10
N SER A 310 -11.67 7.48 -15.57
CA SER A 310 -12.04 7.55 -16.99
C SER A 310 -11.22 8.63 -17.71
#